data_b5e5e3e6fad0d53186cbda376634e337
#
_entry.id   b5e5e3e6fad0d53186cbda376634e337
#
_cell.length_a   1.000
_cell.length_b   1.000
_cell.length_c   1.000
_cell.angle_alpha   90.00
_cell.angle_beta   90.00
_cell.angle_gamma   90.00
#
_symmetry.space_group_name_H-M   'P 1'
#
loop_
_entity.id
_entity.type
_entity.pdbx_description
1 polymer ?
#
loop_
_entity_poly.entity_id
_entity_poly.type
_entity_poly.pdbx_seq_one_letter_code
_entity_poly.pdbx_strand_id
1 'polypeptide(L)'
;RTMSQFQPTRILGIDPGSRVTGFGVIDVHGREHHYVASGCIKTPTGASLSERIAVIVRHIDEIIRHYQPHQAAIEQVFVNVNPAATLMLGQARGAAIAALVMHDLPVFEYTALQVKQAVVGKGKAAKEQVQHMVVQMLALSGTPQADAADGLAVALTHALRNHGLASQLNPEGLQVKRGRFQW
;
A
#
# COMPACT_ATOMS: atom_id res chain seq x y z
N ARG A 1 -35.82 -9.69 -5.34
CA ARG A 1 -34.49 -10.15 -4.79
C ARG A 1 -33.57 -8.97 -4.89
N THR A 2 -33.41 -8.23 -3.78
CA THR A 2 -32.49 -7.12 -3.65
C THR A 2 -31.07 -7.69 -3.69
N MET A 3 -30.33 -7.42 -4.76
CA MET A 3 -28.88 -7.63 -4.81
C MET A 3 -28.28 -6.74 -3.71
N SER A 4 -27.76 -7.33 -2.67
CA SER A 4 -26.92 -6.66 -1.70
C SER A 4 -25.74 -6.07 -2.48
N GLN A 5 -25.76 -4.76 -2.68
CA GLN A 5 -24.60 -4.05 -3.25
C GLN A 5 -23.51 -4.08 -2.17
N PHE A 6 -22.64 -5.09 -2.22
CA PHE A 6 -21.43 -5.08 -1.44
C PHE A 6 -20.62 -3.87 -1.89
N GLN A 7 -20.49 -2.90 -1.01
CA GLN A 7 -19.62 -1.76 -1.28
C GLN A 7 -18.18 -2.25 -1.45
N PRO A 8 -17.43 -1.68 -2.39
CA PRO A 8 -16.04 -2.06 -2.60
C PRO A 8 -15.21 -1.76 -1.37
N THR A 9 -14.21 -2.58 -1.11
CA THR A 9 -13.15 -2.25 -0.15
C THR A 9 -12.09 -1.43 -0.85
N ARG A 10 -11.88 -0.19 -0.39
CA ARG A 10 -10.82 0.68 -0.92
C ARG A 10 -9.54 0.50 -0.13
N ILE A 11 -8.45 0.26 -0.84
CA ILE A 11 -7.12 0.00 -0.27
C ILE A 11 -6.16 1.06 -0.76
N LEU A 12 -5.41 1.67 0.18
CA LEU A 12 -4.27 2.54 -0.09
C LEU A 12 -2.99 1.74 0.10
N GLY A 13 -2.20 1.57 -0.95
CA GLY A 13 -0.87 0.98 -0.91
C GLY A 13 0.21 2.05 -0.91
N ILE A 14 1.24 1.88 -0.09
CA ILE A 14 2.36 2.80 0.04
C ILE A 14 3.67 2.04 -0.08
N ASP A 15 4.55 2.54 -0.95
CA ASP A 15 5.95 2.15 -1.06
C ASP A 15 6.83 3.31 -0.58
N PRO A 16 7.31 3.28 0.68
CA PRO A 16 8.10 4.37 1.23
C PRO A 16 9.48 4.45 0.57
N GLY A 17 9.90 5.65 0.25
CA GLY A 17 11.24 5.94 -0.24
C GLY A 17 11.88 7.13 0.47
N SER A 18 13.20 7.19 0.49
CA SER A 18 13.94 8.28 1.12
C SER A 18 13.75 9.64 0.43
N ARG A 19 13.48 9.63 -0.87
CA ARG A 19 13.27 10.82 -1.69
C ARG A 19 11.90 10.86 -2.35
N VAL A 20 11.38 9.69 -2.71
CA VAL A 20 10.08 9.52 -3.38
C VAL A 20 9.33 8.43 -2.68
N THR A 21 8.11 8.71 -2.25
CA THR A 21 7.17 7.71 -1.75
C THR A 21 6.10 7.49 -2.80
N GLY A 22 5.96 6.25 -3.26
CA GLY A 22 4.91 5.85 -4.18
C GLY A 22 3.62 5.51 -3.45
N PHE A 23 2.47 5.82 -4.04
CA PHE A 23 1.18 5.39 -3.55
C PHE A 23 0.27 4.89 -4.66
N GLY A 24 -0.62 4.00 -4.32
CA GLY A 24 -1.67 3.53 -5.20
C GLY A 24 -2.96 3.27 -4.43
N VAL A 25 -4.09 3.60 -5.05
CA VAL A 25 -5.43 3.39 -4.51
C VAL A 25 -6.21 2.50 -5.46
N ILE A 26 -6.77 1.43 -4.94
CA ILE A 26 -7.59 0.48 -5.69
C ILE A 26 -8.90 0.21 -4.96
N ASP A 27 -9.94 -0.13 -5.72
CA ASP A 27 -11.18 -0.68 -5.21
C ASP A 27 -11.24 -2.19 -5.48
N VAL A 28 -11.65 -2.95 -4.47
CA VAL A 28 -11.74 -4.40 -4.52
C VAL A 28 -13.21 -4.83 -4.42
N HIS A 29 -13.71 -5.48 -5.46
CA HIS A 29 -15.03 -6.08 -5.52
C HIS A 29 -14.91 -7.61 -5.69
N GLY A 30 -14.99 -8.35 -4.61
CA GLY A 30 -14.76 -9.78 -4.68
C GLY A 30 -13.35 -10.08 -5.22
N ARG A 31 -13.25 -10.67 -6.41
CA ARG A 31 -11.97 -10.96 -7.07
C ARG A 31 -11.52 -9.88 -8.06
N GLU A 32 -12.32 -8.87 -8.28
CA GLU A 32 -12.03 -7.80 -9.22
C GLU A 32 -11.31 -6.66 -8.53
N HIS A 33 -10.31 -6.11 -9.19
CA HIS A 33 -9.49 -4.99 -8.73
C HIS A 33 -9.62 -3.84 -9.72
N HIS A 34 -9.99 -2.67 -9.22
CA HIS A 34 -10.20 -1.48 -10.05
C HIS A 34 -9.25 -0.36 -9.62
N TYR A 35 -8.58 0.22 -10.59
CA TYR A 35 -7.72 1.38 -10.38
C TYR A 35 -8.55 2.60 -9.97
N VAL A 36 -8.10 3.30 -8.93
CA VAL A 36 -8.69 4.58 -8.51
C VAL A 36 -7.72 5.72 -8.74
N ALA A 37 -6.51 5.62 -8.19
CA ALA A 37 -5.49 6.65 -8.30
C ALA A 37 -4.10 6.08 -8.01
N SER A 38 -3.07 6.79 -8.45
CA SER A 38 -1.69 6.53 -8.05
C SER A 38 -0.84 7.78 -8.25
N GLY A 39 0.29 7.84 -7.60
CA GLY A 39 1.22 8.96 -7.74
C GLY A 39 2.45 8.81 -6.87
N CYS A 40 3.22 9.89 -6.85
CA CYS A 40 4.48 9.98 -6.13
C CYS A 40 4.49 11.21 -5.23
N ILE A 41 4.91 11.02 -3.99
CA ILE A 41 5.20 12.09 -3.04
C ILE A 41 6.70 12.33 -3.08
N LYS A 42 7.11 13.50 -3.58
CA LYS A 42 8.52 13.88 -3.68
C LYS A 42 8.89 14.85 -2.57
N THR A 43 9.96 14.55 -1.84
CA THR A 43 10.51 15.47 -0.86
C THR A 43 11.53 16.41 -1.52
N PRO A 44 11.58 17.69 -1.13
CA PRO A 44 12.51 18.64 -1.72
C PRO A 44 13.97 18.23 -1.49
N THR A 45 14.83 18.45 -2.51
CA THR A 45 16.26 18.21 -2.40
C THR A 45 16.88 19.17 -1.38
N GLY A 46 17.69 18.65 -0.47
CA GLY A 46 18.34 19.48 0.57
C GLY A 46 17.43 19.90 1.73
N ALA A 47 16.18 19.46 1.74
CA ALA A 47 15.26 19.71 2.86
C ALA A 47 15.74 19.04 4.15
N SER A 48 15.50 19.69 5.29
CA SER A 48 15.72 19.09 6.61
C SER A 48 14.83 17.87 6.84
N LEU A 49 15.17 17.05 7.84
CA LEU A 49 14.35 15.90 8.19
C LEU A 49 12.91 16.29 8.52
N SER A 50 12.71 17.34 9.30
CA SER A 50 11.37 17.82 9.68
C SER A 50 10.55 18.28 8.48
N GLU A 51 11.17 19.00 7.54
CA GLU A 51 10.51 19.42 6.29
C GLU A 51 10.09 18.22 5.44
N ARG A 52 10.96 17.21 5.32
CA ARG A 52 10.67 15.99 4.58
C ARG A 52 9.53 15.20 5.21
N ILE A 53 9.55 15.04 6.54
CA ILE A 53 8.47 14.41 7.29
C ILE A 53 7.16 15.17 7.09
N ALA A 54 7.18 16.51 7.18
CA ALA A 54 6.00 17.33 6.98
C ALA A 54 5.39 17.13 5.58
N VAL A 55 6.20 17.02 4.53
CA VAL A 55 5.73 16.77 3.17
C VAL A 55 5.04 15.41 3.08
N ILE A 56 5.66 14.36 3.61
CA ILE A 56 5.10 13.00 3.58
C ILE A 56 3.76 12.96 4.33
N VAL A 57 3.73 13.45 5.55
CA VAL A 57 2.53 13.40 6.41
C VAL A 57 1.38 14.19 5.78
N ARG A 58 1.62 15.41 5.28
CA ARG A 58 0.58 16.22 4.65
C ARG A 58 -0.01 15.58 3.40
N HIS A 59 0.85 15.07 2.51
CA HIS A 59 0.36 14.43 1.28
C HIS A 59 -0.43 13.14 1.56
N ILE A 60 0.01 12.33 2.51
CA ILE A 60 -0.75 11.13 2.91
C ILE A 60 -2.08 11.53 3.55
N ASP A 61 -2.09 12.55 4.42
CA ASP A 61 -3.34 13.10 4.97
C ASP A 61 -4.31 13.54 3.86
N GLU A 62 -3.83 14.28 2.87
CA GLU A 62 -4.63 14.72 1.71
C GLU A 62 -5.17 13.53 0.91
N ILE A 63 -4.34 12.51 0.64
CA ILE A 63 -4.74 11.30 -0.07
C ILE A 63 -5.84 10.57 0.70
N ILE A 64 -5.68 10.39 2.00
CA ILE A 64 -6.67 9.72 2.85
C ILE A 64 -7.99 10.48 2.86
N ARG A 65 -7.95 11.81 3.03
CA ARG A 65 -9.15 12.66 3.04
C ARG A 65 -9.88 12.65 1.70
N HIS A 66 -9.13 12.64 0.60
CA HIS A 66 -9.71 12.69 -0.74
C HIS A 66 -10.29 11.34 -1.17
N TYR A 67 -9.54 10.27 -0.99
CA TYR A 67 -9.95 8.95 -1.46
C TYR A 67 -10.68 8.09 -0.44
N GLN A 68 -10.61 8.43 0.83
CA GLN A 68 -11.27 7.72 1.95
C GLN A 68 -11.07 6.20 1.91
N PRO A 69 -9.82 5.71 1.96
CA PRO A 69 -9.55 4.28 1.97
C PRO A 69 -10.08 3.64 3.26
N HIS A 70 -10.43 2.36 3.17
CA HIS A 70 -10.86 1.56 4.32
C HIS A 70 -9.70 0.88 5.02
N GLN A 71 -8.64 0.58 4.27
CA GLN A 71 -7.43 -0.11 4.73
C GLN A 71 -6.22 0.46 4.03
N ALA A 72 -5.06 0.32 4.70
CA ALA A 72 -3.78 0.68 4.12
C ALA A 72 -2.81 -0.51 4.17
N ALA A 73 -1.95 -0.59 3.17
CA ALA A 73 -0.85 -1.54 3.09
C ALA A 73 0.44 -0.78 2.82
N ILE A 74 1.53 -1.18 3.46
CA ILE A 74 2.83 -0.54 3.33
C ILE A 74 3.94 -1.57 3.18
N GLU A 75 4.91 -1.27 2.32
CA GLU A 75 6.07 -2.13 2.15
C GLU A 75 7.02 -2.01 3.34
N GLN A 76 7.50 -3.16 3.82
CA GLN A 76 8.54 -3.22 4.84
C GLN A 76 9.90 -2.88 4.24
N VAL A 77 10.73 -2.26 5.06
CA VAL A 77 12.09 -1.89 4.71
C VAL A 77 13.07 -2.76 5.47
N PHE A 78 14.09 -3.27 4.78
CA PHE A 78 15.20 -3.98 5.38
C PHE A 78 16.46 -3.15 5.39
N VAL A 79 17.41 -3.54 6.23
CA VAL A 79 18.73 -2.92 6.31
C VAL A 79 19.43 -3.00 4.95
N ASN A 80 19.80 -1.85 4.42
CA ASN A 80 20.60 -1.74 3.20
C ASN A 80 22.09 -1.70 3.54
N VAL A 81 22.95 -1.86 2.55
CA VAL A 81 24.41 -1.74 2.67
C VAL A 81 24.83 -0.36 3.19
N ASN A 82 24.09 0.68 2.89
CA ASN A 82 24.33 2.05 3.37
C ASN A 82 23.46 2.35 4.61
N PRO A 83 24.04 2.45 5.82
CA PRO A 83 23.31 2.72 7.05
C PRO A 83 22.56 4.07 7.02
N ALA A 84 23.13 5.10 6.44
CA ALA A 84 22.51 6.43 6.35
C ALA A 84 21.24 6.39 5.46
N ALA A 85 21.30 5.70 4.33
CA ALA A 85 20.13 5.51 3.46
C ALA A 85 19.06 4.69 4.14
N THR A 86 19.43 3.65 4.88
CA THR A 86 18.49 2.84 5.67
C THR A 86 17.79 3.67 6.74
N LEU A 87 18.52 4.53 7.45
CA LEU A 87 17.96 5.42 8.47
C LEU A 87 16.95 6.40 7.86
N MET A 88 17.31 7.05 6.75
CA MET A 88 16.42 7.96 6.03
C MET A 88 15.14 7.27 5.56
N LEU A 89 15.26 6.06 5.06
CA LEU A 89 14.13 5.27 4.59
C LEU A 89 13.21 4.85 5.76
N GLY A 90 13.78 4.45 6.89
CA GLY A 90 13.04 4.15 8.12
C GLY A 90 12.28 5.36 8.66
N GLN A 91 12.86 6.54 8.60
CA GLN A 91 12.23 7.81 8.98
C GLN A 91 11.05 8.14 8.07
N ALA A 92 11.21 8.02 6.76
CA ALA A 92 10.13 8.23 5.78
C ALA A 92 8.98 7.22 5.99
N ARG A 93 9.31 5.96 6.24
CA ARG A 93 8.33 4.90 6.52
C ARG A 93 7.58 5.17 7.81
N GLY A 94 8.26 5.57 8.89
CA GLY A 94 7.62 5.95 10.15
C GLY A 94 6.68 7.13 10.01
N ALA A 95 7.05 8.14 9.23
CA ALA A 95 6.19 9.28 8.91
C ALA A 95 4.92 8.84 8.16
N ALA A 96 5.06 7.95 7.18
CA ALA A 96 3.92 7.40 6.45
C ALA A 96 2.97 6.62 7.36
N ILE A 97 3.49 5.74 8.21
CA ILE A 97 2.69 4.97 9.17
C ILE A 97 1.99 5.90 10.15
N ALA A 98 2.68 6.92 10.66
CA ALA A 98 2.09 7.89 11.58
C ALA A 98 0.88 8.60 10.95
N ALA A 99 0.97 9.01 9.70
CA ALA A 99 -0.16 9.62 8.98
C ALA A 99 -1.34 8.65 8.84
N LEU A 100 -1.07 7.37 8.55
CA LEU A 100 -2.11 6.34 8.41
C LEU A 100 -2.83 6.08 9.74
N VAL A 101 -2.09 5.89 10.83
CA VAL A 101 -2.67 5.57 12.14
C VAL A 101 -3.41 6.74 12.75
N MET A 102 -3.05 7.98 12.43
CA MET A 102 -3.80 9.17 12.85
C MET A 102 -5.21 9.23 12.25
N HIS A 103 -5.46 8.51 11.17
CA HIS A 103 -6.78 8.35 10.56
C HIS A 103 -7.48 7.03 10.95
N ASP A 104 -6.99 6.33 11.97
CA ASP A 104 -7.53 5.05 12.45
C ASP A 104 -7.61 3.96 11.37
N LEU A 105 -6.77 4.06 10.33
CA LEU A 105 -6.70 3.05 9.29
C LEU A 105 -6.00 1.79 9.78
N PRO A 106 -6.56 0.60 9.56
CA PRO A 106 -5.82 -0.65 9.69
C PRO A 106 -4.64 -0.65 8.71
N VAL A 107 -3.43 -0.90 9.20
CA VAL A 107 -2.19 -0.90 8.43
C VAL A 107 -1.62 -2.31 8.35
N PHE A 108 -1.43 -2.81 7.14
CA PHE A 108 -0.87 -4.13 6.86
C PHE A 108 0.50 -3.99 6.21
N GLU A 109 1.44 -4.82 6.60
CA GLU A 109 2.84 -4.72 6.17
C GLU A 109 3.23 -5.92 5.32
N TYR A 110 3.94 -5.65 4.20
CA TYR A 110 4.39 -6.68 3.28
C TYR A 110 5.86 -6.47 2.90
N THR A 111 6.61 -7.55 2.82
CA THR A 111 7.99 -7.51 2.34
C THR A 111 8.03 -7.38 0.81
N ALA A 112 9.14 -6.89 0.26
CA ALA A 112 9.35 -6.87 -1.19
C ALA A 112 9.21 -8.27 -1.82
N LEU A 113 9.67 -9.31 -1.13
CA LEU A 113 9.50 -10.70 -1.55
C LEU A 113 8.01 -11.09 -1.64
N GLN A 114 7.22 -10.74 -0.63
CA GLN A 114 5.78 -11.03 -0.61
C GLN A 114 5.05 -10.31 -1.74
N VAL A 115 5.44 -9.07 -2.05
CA VAL A 115 4.87 -8.30 -3.17
C VAL A 115 5.17 -9.00 -4.50
N LYS A 116 6.41 -9.41 -4.75
CA LYS A 116 6.79 -10.14 -5.97
C LYS A 116 6.05 -11.47 -6.09
N GLN A 117 5.95 -12.22 -5.01
CA GLN A 117 5.21 -13.49 -5.00
C GLN A 117 3.72 -13.31 -5.27
N ALA A 118 3.09 -12.30 -4.68
CA ALA A 118 1.67 -12.05 -4.85
C ALA A 118 1.34 -11.57 -6.27
N VAL A 119 2.10 -10.63 -6.81
CA VAL A 119 1.80 -9.96 -8.09
C VAL A 119 2.29 -10.78 -9.28
N VAL A 120 3.48 -11.39 -9.22
CA VAL A 120 4.08 -12.15 -10.33
C VAL A 120 4.01 -13.66 -10.12
N GLY A 121 3.85 -14.11 -8.88
CA GLY A 121 3.91 -15.53 -8.52
C GLY A 121 5.32 -16.06 -8.27
N LYS A 122 6.35 -15.21 -8.37
CA LYS A 122 7.76 -15.59 -8.20
C LYS A 122 8.50 -14.55 -7.36
N GLY A 123 9.10 -14.98 -6.24
CA GLY A 123 9.82 -14.07 -5.35
C GLY A 123 11.11 -13.46 -5.94
N LYS A 124 11.65 -14.07 -7.01
CA LYS A 124 12.82 -13.56 -7.76
C LYS A 124 12.44 -12.75 -9.00
N ALA A 125 11.20 -12.30 -9.10
CA ALA A 125 10.76 -11.48 -10.23
C ALA A 125 11.56 -10.16 -10.30
N ALA A 126 11.85 -9.72 -11.53
CA ALA A 126 12.42 -8.40 -11.77
C ALA A 126 11.38 -7.31 -11.51
N LYS A 127 11.86 -6.10 -11.19
CA LYS A 127 10.99 -4.94 -10.95
C LYS A 127 10.06 -4.64 -12.14
N GLU A 128 10.58 -4.76 -13.34
CA GLU A 128 9.83 -4.55 -14.59
C GLU A 128 8.68 -5.55 -14.77
N GLN A 129 8.85 -6.78 -14.29
CA GLN A 129 7.78 -7.80 -14.30
C GLN A 129 6.65 -7.44 -13.36
N VAL A 130 6.97 -6.90 -12.17
CA VAL A 130 5.98 -6.42 -11.21
C VAL A 130 5.18 -5.28 -11.81
N GLN A 131 5.85 -4.29 -12.40
CA GLN A 131 5.21 -3.14 -13.05
C GLN A 131 4.30 -3.58 -14.21
N HIS A 132 4.77 -4.51 -15.03
CA HIS A 132 3.98 -5.06 -16.13
C HIS A 132 2.69 -5.74 -15.64
N MET A 133 2.80 -6.55 -14.59
CA MET A 133 1.63 -7.23 -14.01
C MET A 133 0.64 -6.25 -13.38
N VAL A 134 1.11 -5.18 -12.75
CA VAL A 134 0.25 -4.10 -12.22
C VAL A 134 -0.57 -3.47 -13.35
N VAL A 135 0.06 -3.14 -14.47
CA VAL A 135 -0.62 -2.59 -15.65
C VAL A 135 -1.68 -3.55 -16.18
N GLN A 136 -1.37 -4.83 -16.27
CA GLN A 136 -2.33 -5.84 -16.73
C GLN A 136 -3.48 -6.07 -15.76
N MET A 137 -3.18 -6.25 -14.48
CA MET A 137 -4.18 -6.56 -13.45
C MET A 137 -5.20 -5.45 -13.25
N LEU A 138 -4.78 -4.19 -13.42
CA LEU A 138 -5.62 -3.01 -13.29
C LEU A 138 -6.11 -2.47 -14.64
N ALA A 139 -5.80 -3.13 -15.74
CA ALA A 139 -6.16 -2.72 -17.10
C ALA A 139 -5.82 -1.24 -17.39
N LEU A 140 -4.61 -0.80 -17.00
CA LEU A 140 -4.18 0.58 -17.16
C LEU A 140 -3.94 0.91 -18.63
N SER A 141 -4.35 2.09 -19.08
CA SER A 141 -4.15 2.58 -20.44
C SER A 141 -2.71 3.01 -20.75
N GLY A 142 -1.89 3.19 -19.71
CA GLY A 142 -0.48 3.57 -19.81
C GLY A 142 0.32 3.05 -18.63
N THR A 143 1.64 3.16 -18.72
CA THR A 143 2.53 2.75 -17.63
C THR A 143 2.69 3.89 -16.64
N PRO A 144 2.32 3.72 -15.36
CA PRO A 144 2.55 4.73 -14.31
C PRO A 144 4.05 4.90 -14.05
N GLN A 145 4.42 5.98 -13.37
CA GLN A 145 5.78 6.13 -12.85
C GLN A 145 6.13 4.93 -11.95
N ALA A 146 7.40 4.54 -11.95
CA ALA A 146 7.87 3.34 -11.26
C ALA A 146 7.46 3.28 -9.78
N ASP A 147 7.64 4.39 -9.04
CA ASP A 147 7.28 4.45 -7.63
C ASP A 147 5.76 4.37 -7.41
N ALA A 148 4.97 4.95 -8.31
CA ALA A 148 3.51 4.83 -8.28
C ALA A 148 3.05 3.38 -8.56
N ALA A 149 3.68 2.71 -9.51
CA ALA A 149 3.44 1.29 -9.79
C ALA A 149 3.78 0.40 -8.58
N ASP A 150 4.85 0.72 -7.86
CA ASP A 150 5.23 0.01 -6.64
C ASP A 150 4.16 0.20 -5.53
N GLY A 151 3.62 1.40 -5.37
CA GLY A 151 2.49 1.65 -4.47
C GLY A 151 1.24 0.86 -4.84
N LEU A 152 0.90 0.79 -6.12
CA LEU A 152 -0.20 -0.06 -6.62
C LEU A 152 0.08 -1.55 -6.38
N ALA A 153 1.31 -2.00 -6.55
CA ALA A 153 1.70 -3.39 -6.28
C ALA A 153 1.50 -3.77 -4.81
N VAL A 154 1.78 -2.88 -3.88
CA VAL A 154 1.54 -3.08 -2.44
C VAL A 154 0.04 -3.20 -2.15
N ALA A 155 -0.79 -2.35 -2.73
CA ALA A 155 -2.25 -2.43 -2.60
C ALA A 155 -2.81 -3.75 -3.16
N LEU A 156 -2.35 -4.15 -4.35
CA LEU A 156 -2.73 -5.43 -4.97
C LEU A 156 -2.29 -6.63 -4.13
N THR A 157 -1.11 -6.58 -3.53
CA THR A 157 -0.63 -7.65 -2.64
C THR A 157 -1.58 -7.86 -1.48
N HIS A 158 -2.03 -6.78 -0.86
CA HIS A 158 -2.99 -6.84 0.24
C HIS A 158 -4.32 -7.45 -0.23
N ALA A 159 -4.84 -7.01 -1.35
CA ALA A 159 -6.08 -7.54 -1.93
C ALA A 159 -5.97 -9.05 -2.22
N LEU A 160 -4.91 -9.48 -2.89
CA LEU A 160 -4.71 -10.89 -3.29
C LEU A 160 -4.52 -11.82 -2.09
N ARG A 161 -3.79 -11.39 -1.07
CA ARG A 161 -3.54 -12.21 0.14
C ARG A 161 -4.79 -12.33 1.00
N ASN A 162 -5.60 -11.30 1.10
CA ASN A 162 -6.84 -11.37 1.87
C ASN A 162 -7.90 -12.26 1.21
N HIS A 163 -7.94 -12.33 -0.11
CA HIS A 163 -8.81 -13.29 -0.79
C HIS A 163 -8.41 -14.74 -0.54
N GLY A 164 -7.12 -15.02 -0.49
CA GLY A 164 -6.61 -16.37 -0.15
C GLY A 164 -7.01 -16.81 1.25
N LEU A 165 -7.02 -15.90 2.22
CA LEU A 165 -7.43 -16.18 3.60
C LEU A 165 -8.96 -16.31 3.73
N ALA A 166 -9.72 -15.45 3.06
CA ALA A 166 -11.19 -15.52 3.07
C ALA A 166 -11.74 -16.78 2.40
N SER A 167 -11.03 -17.33 1.42
CA SER A 167 -11.42 -18.60 0.77
C SER A 167 -11.07 -19.84 1.59
N GLN A 168 -10.18 -19.72 2.57
CA GLN A 168 -9.79 -20.81 3.48
C GLN A 168 -10.59 -20.78 4.79
N LEU A 169 -11.24 -19.67 5.12
CA LEU A 169 -12.11 -19.55 6.28
C LEU A 169 -13.54 -19.88 5.82
N ASN A 170 -14.03 -21.06 6.22
CA ASN A 170 -15.42 -21.44 6.04
C ASN A 170 -16.37 -20.35 6.55
N PRO A 171 -17.52 -20.09 5.90
CA PRO A 171 -18.43 -19.00 6.28
C PRO A 171 -19.10 -19.17 7.65
N GLU A 172 -18.83 -20.22 8.37
CA GLU A 172 -19.36 -20.46 9.71
C GLU A 172 -18.28 -20.21 10.76
N GLY A 173 -18.24 -18.97 11.26
CA GLY A 173 -17.83 -18.69 12.61
C GLY A 173 -16.38 -18.36 12.89
N LEU A 174 -15.91 -17.19 12.50
CA LEU A 174 -14.89 -16.50 13.28
C LEU A 174 -15.36 -15.07 13.58
N GLN A 175 -15.93 -14.89 14.75
CA GLN A 175 -16.11 -13.57 15.31
C GLN A 175 -14.73 -12.97 15.58
N VAL A 176 -14.37 -11.95 14.82
CA VAL A 176 -13.20 -11.13 15.13
C VAL A 176 -13.49 -10.42 16.44
N LYS A 177 -12.91 -10.89 17.54
CA LYS A 177 -12.87 -10.14 18.78
C LYS A 177 -12.11 -8.85 18.51
N ARG A 178 -12.81 -7.72 18.55
CA ARG A 178 -12.19 -6.39 18.58
C ARG A 178 -11.26 -6.37 19.80
N GLY A 179 -9.95 -6.39 19.54
CA GLY A 179 -8.95 -6.17 20.58
C GLY A 179 -9.10 -4.75 21.11
N ARG A 180 -9.55 -4.61 22.36
CA ARG A 180 -9.40 -3.36 23.08
C ARG A 180 -7.92 -3.20 23.39
N PHE A 181 -7.31 -2.13 22.90
CA PHE A 181 -6.07 -1.64 23.45
C PHE A 181 -6.38 -1.12 24.87
N GLN A 182 -5.80 -1.76 25.89
CA GLN A 182 -5.70 -1.18 27.22
C GLN A 182 -4.31 -0.56 27.33
N TRP A 183 -4.26 0.70 27.67
CA TRP A 183 -3.04 1.40 28.04
C TRP A 183 -2.59 0.98 29.44
#